data_8e1736331c0528fac8ae90f045391793
#
_entry.id   8e1736331c0528fac8ae90f045391793
#
_cell.length_a   1.000
_cell.length_b   1.000
_cell.length_c   1.000
_cell.angle_alpha   90.00
_cell.angle_beta   90.00
_cell.angle_gamma   90.00
#
_symmetry.space_group_name_H-M   'P 1'
#
loop_
_entity.id
_entity.type
_entity.pdbx_description
1 polymer ?
#
loop_
_entity_poly.entity_id
_entity_poly.type
_entity_poly.pdbx_seq_one_letter_code
_entity_poly.pdbx_strand_id
1 'polypeptide(L)'
;MNDLTLSPIAIIHTPYKEKFSVPRQPNLVEDGVGIVELLPPYNSPEAVRGLEQFSHLWLIFQFDQIQQGKWQPTVRPPRLGGNQRIGVFASRATHRPNPLGLSKVKLHQVECINGNVFLHLGAVDLVDGTPIFDIKPYIAYADSEPNAQSSFAQEKPPVKLTVEFTEQAKSAVKKREEKRPHLSRFIRQVLEQDPRPAYQQGKPSDRIYGMSLYEFNVKWRIKAGTVNCVEVIEIEKDK
;
A
#
# COMPACT_ATOMS: atom_id res chain seq x y z
N MET A 1 -30.25 5.97 16.41
CA MET A 1 -29.13 6.66 15.74
C MET A 1 -29.38 6.58 14.27
N ASN A 2 -29.22 7.69 13.55
CA ASN A 2 -29.33 7.67 12.09
C ASN A 2 -28.01 7.12 11.52
N ASP A 3 -28.11 6.28 10.50
CA ASP A 3 -26.94 5.82 9.77
C ASP A 3 -26.29 6.98 9.02
N LEU A 4 -24.95 7.04 9.03
CA LEU A 4 -24.19 8.01 8.25
C LEU A 4 -23.86 7.42 6.88
N THR A 5 -24.32 8.06 5.83
CA THR A 5 -23.93 7.72 4.47
C THR A 5 -22.74 8.57 4.03
N LEU A 6 -21.64 7.91 3.61
CA LEU A 6 -20.45 8.56 3.09
C LEU A 6 -20.40 8.38 1.57
N SER A 7 -20.07 9.46 0.84
CA SER A 7 -19.80 9.42 -0.60
C SER A 7 -18.30 9.60 -0.85
N PRO A 8 -17.70 8.85 -1.78
CA PRO A 8 -16.31 9.08 -2.15
C PRO A 8 -16.10 10.47 -2.73
N ILE A 9 -15.07 11.15 -2.28
CA ILE A 9 -14.66 12.47 -2.81
C ILE A 9 -13.53 12.33 -3.84
N ALA A 10 -12.84 11.19 -3.84
CA ALA A 10 -11.72 10.92 -4.72
C ALA A 10 -11.50 9.42 -4.90
N ILE A 11 -10.68 9.07 -5.90
CA ILE A 11 -10.14 7.72 -6.11
C ILE A 11 -8.62 7.82 -6.13
N ILE A 12 -7.95 6.84 -5.53
CA ILE A 12 -6.48 6.77 -5.61
C ILE A 12 -6.05 5.79 -6.71
N HIS A 13 -5.10 6.21 -7.53
CA HIS A 13 -4.39 5.39 -8.52
C HIS A 13 -3.02 5.01 -7.98
N THR A 14 -2.73 3.72 -7.89
CA THR A 14 -1.48 3.20 -7.33
C THR A 14 -0.88 2.09 -8.20
N PRO A 15 0.40 1.74 -8.00
CA PRO A 15 0.98 0.58 -8.67
C PRO A 15 0.44 -0.77 -8.17
N TYR A 16 -0.28 -0.81 -7.06
CA TYR A 16 -0.70 -2.04 -6.41
C TYR A 16 -2.07 -2.49 -6.93
N LYS A 17 -2.12 -3.47 -7.83
CA LYS A 17 -3.37 -3.95 -8.43
C LYS A 17 -4.09 -4.98 -7.57
N GLU A 18 -3.41 -5.54 -6.57
CA GLU A 18 -3.96 -6.56 -5.69
C GLU A 18 -3.46 -6.40 -4.25
N LYS A 19 -4.27 -6.87 -3.28
CA LYS A 19 -4.01 -6.71 -1.84
C LYS A 19 -2.69 -7.30 -1.34
N PHE A 20 -2.16 -8.32 -2.01
CA PHE A 20 -0.92 -8.97 -1.60
C PHE A 20 0.32 -8.16 -1.95
N SER A 21 0.24 -7.28 -2.95
CA SER A 21 1.33 -6.38 -3.33
C SER A 21 1.40 -5.11 -2.47
N VAL A 22 0.32 -4.78 -1.76
CA VAL A 22 0.24 -3.55 -0.96
C VAL A 22 1.10 -3.64 0.30
N PRO A 23 1.93 -2.64 0.60
CA PRO A 23 2.64 -2.55 1.87
C PRO A 23 1.64 -2.51 3.04
N ARG A 24 1.99 -3.14 4.15
CA ARG A 24 1.08 -3.21 5.32
C ARG A 24 0.91 -1.89 6.07
N GLN A 25 1.78 -0.94 5.84
CA GLN A 25 1.75 0.41 6.39
C GLN A 25 2.43 1.35 5.38
N PRO A 26 2.10 2.65 5.38
CA PRO A 26 2.81 3.63 4.56
C PRO A 26 4.31 3.68 4.93
N ASN A 27 5.13 4.19 4.03
CA ASN A 27 6.59 4.33 4.19
C ASN A 27 7.37 3.00 4.34
N LEU A 28 6.79 1.86 3.99
CA LEU A 28 7.54 0.59 3.89
C LEU A 28 8.11 0.39 2.49
N VAL A 29 7.46 0.92 1.47
CA VAL A 29 7.89 0.92 0.06
C VAL A 29 7.96 2.37 -0.41
N GLU A 30 9.15 2.94 -0.42
CA GLU A 30 9.37 4.37 -0.69
C GLU A 30 9.00 4.76 -2.12
N ASP A 31 9.26 3.87 -3.07
CA ASP A 31 8.94 4.08 -4.49
C ASP A 31 7.47 3.77 -4.85
N GLY A 32 6.67 3.39 -3.87
CA GLY A 32 5.24 3.15 -4.03
C GLY A 32 4.44 4.45 -4.11
N VAL A 33 4.56 5.16 -5.23
CA VAL A 33 3.85 6.44 -5.45
C VAL A 33 2.39 6.21 -5.83
N GLY A 34 1.53 7.20 -5.51
CA GLY A 34 0.12 7.18 -5.88
C GLY A 34 -0.36 8.56 -6.32
N ILE A 35 -1.48 8.59 -7.01
CA ILE A 35 -2.16 9.81 -7.44
C ILE A 35 -3.61 9.73 -6.96
N VAL A 36 -4.02 10.69 -6.14
CA VAL A 36 -5.43 10.87 -5.78
C VAL A 36 -6.06 11.80 -6.79
N GLU A 37 -7.09 11.32 -7.48
CA GLU A 37 -7.93 12.08 -8.40
C GLU A 37 -9.23 12.48 -7.69
N LEU A 38 -9.49 13.79 -7.52
CA LEU A 38 -10.70 14.28 -6.93
C LEU A 38 -11.87 14.14 -7.93
N LEU A 39 -13.01 13.68 -7.42
CA LEU A 39 -14.22 13.45 -8.21
C LEU A 39 -15.15 14.67 -8.19
N PRO A 40 -15.92 14.90 -9.25
CA PRO A 40 -16.99 15.91 -9.22
C PRO A 40 -18.04 15.61 -8.13
N PRO A 41 -18.54 16.60 -7.43
CA PRO A 41 -18.29 18.04 -7.56
C PRO A 41 -17.11 18.56 -6.70
N TYR A 42 -16.29 17.67 -6.12
CA TYR A 42 -15.22 17.99 -5.17
C TYR A 42 -13.88 18.36 -5.84
N ASN A 43 -13.78 18.22 -7.16
CA ASN A 43 -12.56 18.47 -7.94
C ASN A 43 -12.30 19.96 -8.22
N SER A 44 -12.78 20.84 -7.36
CA SER A 44 -12.50 22.28 -7.46
C SER A 44 -11.10 22.64 -6.98
N PRO A 45 -10.31 23.45 -7.71
CA PRO A 45 -9.03 23.98 -7.22
C PRO A 45 -9.14 24.73 -5.89
N GLU A 46 -10.30 25.32 -5.61
CA GLU A 46 -10.55 26.02 -4.35
C GLU A 46 -10.55 25.06 -3.14
N ALA A 47 -10.97 23.82 -3.33
CA ALA A 47 -11.02 22.83 -2.26
C ALA A 47 -9.62 22.40 -1.79
N VAL A 48 -8.59 22.60 -2.62
CA VAL A 48 -7.20 22.25 -2.31
C VAL A 48 -6.30 23.47 -2.13
N ARG A 49 -6.86 24.68 -2.10
CA ARG A 49 -6.09 25.92 -1.92
C ARG A 49 -5.31 25.88 -0.62
N GLY A 50 -3.98 26.03 -0.68
CA GLY A 50 -3.07 26.01 0.47
C GLY A 50 -2.62 24.60 0.88
N LEU A 51 -3.14 23.52 0.25
CA LEU A 51 -2.75 22.16 0.58
C LEU A 51 -1.28 21.87 0.25
N GLU A 52 -0.73 22.55 -0.75
CA GLU A 52 0.68 22.47 -1.17
C GLU A 52 1.67 22.93 -0.09
N GLN A 53 1.20 23.63 0.94
CA GLN A 53 2.02 24.05 2.08
C GLN A 53 2.24 22.93 3.10
N PHE A 54 1.52 21.82 2.99
CA PHE A 54 1.64 20.67 3.88
C PHE A 54 2.47 19.57 3.25
N SER A 55 3.39 19.00 4.02
CA SER A 55 4.25 17.90 3.57
C SER A 55 3.58 16.53 3.62
N HIS A 56 2.57 16.36 4.47
CA HIS A 56 1.87 15.09 4.69
C HIS A 56 0.36 15.30 4.85
N LEU A 57 -0.38 14.28 4.46
CA LEU A 57 -1.84 14.22 4.54
C LEU A 57 -2.28 12.94 5.25
N TRP A 58 -3.44 13.01 5.90
CA TRP A 58 -4.26 11.87 6.24
C TRP A 58 -5.26 11.59 5.12
N LEU A 59 -5.30 10.33 4.65
CA LEU A 59 -6.35 9.82 3.80
C LEU A 59 -7.28 8.95 4.61
N ILE A 60 -8.58 9.24 4.57
CA ILE A 60 -9.64 8.40 5.12
C ILE A 60 -10.30 7.69 3.95
N PHE A 61 -10.28 6.36 3.95
CA PHE A 61 -10.69 5.55 2.81
C PHE A 61 -11.47 4.31 3.23
N GLN A 62 -12.06 3.61 2.29
CA GLN A 62 -12.75 2.35 2.52
C GLN A 62 -11.90 1.17 2.08
N PHE A 63 -11.90 0.10 2.87
CA PHE A 63 -11.48 -1.21 2.41
C PHE A 63 -12.60 -1.83 1.57
N ASP A 64 -12.67 -1.46 0.30
CA ASP A 64 -13.76 -1.81 -0.62
C ASP A 64 -13.73 -3.28 -1.10
N GLN A 65 -12.53 -3.90 -1.08
CA GLN A 65 -12.33 -5.30 -1.51
C GLN A 65 -12.64 -6.33 -0.42
N ILE A 66 -13.31 -5.95 0.65
CA ILE A 66 -13.74 -6.88 1.70
C ILE A 66 -15.26 -7.06 1.66
N GLN A 67 -15.71 -8.27 1.99
CA GLN A 67 -17.13 -8.54 2.09
C GLN A 67 -17.74 -7.77 3.27
N GLN A 68 -18.66 -6.86 2.98
CA GLN A 68 -19.36 -6.10 4.00
C GLN A 68 -20.17 -7.01 4.95
N GLY A 69 -20.35 -6.55 6.19
CA GLY A 69 -21.14 -7.26 7.19
C GLY A 69 -20.46 -8.46 7.87
N LYS A 70 -19.24 -8.84 7.45
CA LYS A 70 -18.49 -9.96 8.07
C LYS A 70 -17.32 -9.46 8.92
N TRP A 71 -17.60 -8.68 9.95
CA TRP A 71 -16.58 -8.35 10.94
C TRP A 71 -16.44 -9.47 11.99
N GLN A 72 -15.31 -9.50 12.65
CA GLN A 72 -15.07 -10.41 13.77
C GLN A 72 -14.47 -9.65 14.96
N PRO A 73 -14.82 -10.00 16.20
CA PRO A 73 -14.31 -9.29 17.39
C PRO A 73 -12.81 -9.48 17.57
N THR A 74 -12.22 -10.53 17.01
CA THR A 74 -10.79 -10.82 17.11
C THR A 74 -10.18 -11.12 15.75
N VAL A 75 -8.90 -10.76 15.59
CA VAL A 75 -8.08 -10.99 14.40
C VAL A 75 -6.76 -11.66 14.76
N ARG A 76 -6.06 -12.20 13.76
CA ARG A 76 -4.73 -12.81 13.91
C ARG A 76 -3.69 -11.98 13.13
N PRO A 77 -3.03 -11.01 13.75
CA PRO A 77 -2.03 -10.21 13.07
C PRO A 77 -0.85 -11.07 12.60
N PRO A 78 -0.40 -10.93 11.34
CA PRO A 78 0.78 -11.65 10.84
C PRO A 78 2.06 -11.39 11.65
N ARG A 79 2.17 -10.21 12.25
CA ARG A 79 3.32 -9.85 13.12
C ARG A 79 3.39 -10.66 14.43
N LEU A 80 2.27 -11.25 14.85
CA LEU A 80 2.19 -12.17 15.99
C LEU A 80 2.22 -13.64 15.55
N GLY A 81 2.88 -13.93 14.43
CA GLY A 81 3.00 -15.29 13.88
C GLY A 81 1.72 -15.88 13.30
N GLY A 82 0.63 -15.10 13.23
CA GLY A 82 -0.67 -15.53 12.68
C GLY A 82 -1.47 -16.48 13.58
N ASN A 83 -0.98 -16.85 14.76
CA ASN A 83 -1.66 -17.77 15.71
C ASN A 83 -2.31 -17.01 16.87
N GLN A 84 -1.66 -15.98 17.40
CA GLN A 84 -2.20 -15.18 18.50
C GLN A 84 -3.38 -14.33 18.03
N ARG A 85 -4.47 -14.32 18.81
CA ARG A 85 -5.64 -13.48 18.58
C ARG A 85 -5.55 -12.21 19.42
N ILE A 86 -5.95 -11.09 18.83
CA ILE A 86 -6.15 -9.82 19.54
C ILE A 86 -7.50 -9.22 19.12
N GLY A 87 -8.01 -8.28 19.93
CA GLY A 87 -9.22 -7.54 19.57
C GLY A 87 -9.05 -6.77 18.26
N VAL A 88 -10.11 -6.70 17.46
CA VAL A 88 -10.08 -5.99 16.16
C VAL A 88 -9.69 -4.52 16.33
N PHE A 89 -10.11 -3.87 17.41
CA PHE A 89 -9.78 -2.48 17.73
C PHE A 89 -8.34 -2.29 18.26
N ALA A 90 -7.68 -3.36 18.70
CA ALA A 90 -6.25 -3.36 19.01
C ALA A 90 -5.38 -3.62 17.75
N SER A 91 -5.94 -3.50 16.57
CA SER A 91 -5.26 -3.74 15.29
C SER A 91 -5.71 -2.74 14.22
N ARG A 92 -4.99 -2.72 13.09
CA ARG A 92 -5.37 -2.04 11.85
C ARG A 92 -5.90 -3.03 10.79
N ALA A 93 -6.54 -4.12 11.23
CA ALA A 93 -7.15 -5.09 10.33
C ALA A 93 -8.28 -4.49 9.50
N THR A 94 -8.45 -4.99 8.30
CA THR A 94 -9.45 -4.49 7.33
C THR A 94 -10.88 -4.92 7.66
N HIS A 95 -11.06 -6.11 8.28
CA HIS A 95 -12.38 -6.65 8.65
C HIS A 95 -12.90 -6.03 9.95
N ARG A 96 -13.38 -4.81 9.84
CA ARG A 96 -13.89 -3.97 10.93
C ARG A 96 -15.41 -3.77 10.78
N PRO A 97 -16.14 -3.40 11.87
CA PRO A 97 -17.56 -3.04 11.75
C PRO A 97 -17.81 -1.98 10.67
N ASN A 98 -17.04 -0.90 10.70
CA ASN A 98 -16.95 0.09 9.64
C ASN A 98 -15.59 -0.10 8.95
N PRO A 99 -15.54 -0.57 7.71
CA PRO A 99 -14.29 -0.92 7.02
C PRO A 99 -13.55 0.34 6.53
N LEU A 100 -13.30 1.28 7.45
CA LEU A 100 -12.56 2.50 7.18
C LEU A 100 -11.07 2.31 7.48
N GLY A 101 -10.24 2.82 6.59
CA GLY A 101 -8.80 2.93 6.71
C GLY A 101 -8.36 4.38 6.94
N LEU A 102 -7.19 4.52 7.55
CA LEU A 102 -6.51 5.79 7.76
C LEU A 102 -5.04 5.61 7.40
N SER A 103 -4.55 6.39 6.43
CA SER A 103 -3.16 6.35 6.00
C SER A 103 -2.52 7.73 6.01
N LYS A 104 -1.31 7.85 6.59
CA LYS A 104 -0.49 9.05 6.53
C LYS A 104 0.44 8.96 5.33
N VAL A 105 0.24 9.83 4.35
CA VAL A 105 0.99 9.85 3.10
C VAL A 105 1.76 11.15 2.92
N LYS A 106 2.88 11.09 2.21
CA LYS A 106 3.63 12.28 1.84
C LYS A 106 2.96 12.95 0.64
N LEU A 107 2.74 14.27 0.70
CA LEU A 107 2.33 15.07 -0.44
C LEU A 107 3.56 15.55 -1.20
N HIS A 108 3.63 15.24 -2.49
CA HIS A 108 4.68 15.72 -3.38
C HIS A 108 4.25 16.94 -4.17
N GLN A 109 3.03 16.93 -4.69
CA GLN A 109 2.51 17.98 -5.57
C GLN A 109 0.99 18.01 -5.55
N VAL A 110 0.42 19.20 -5.66
CA VAL A 110 -0.98 19.44 -6.03
C VAL A 110 -0.99 19.92 -7.48
N GLU A 111 -1.72 19.23 -8.34
CA GLU A 111 -1.79 19.51 -9.76
C GLU A 111 -3.24 19.77 -10.18
N CYS A 112 -3.45 20.87 -10.91
CA CYS A 112 -4.77 21.24 -11.44
C CYS A 112 -4.68 21.32 -12.97
N ILE A 113 -5.32 20.36 -13.67
CA ILE A 113 -5.30 20.29 -15.14
C ILE A 113 -6.72 20.17 -15.67
N ASN A 114 -7.09 21.07 -16.58
CA ASN A 114 -8.40 21.05 -17.27
C ASN A 114 -9.61 20.95 -16.31
N GLY A 115 -9.53 21.61 -15.14
CA GLY A 115 -10.57 21.61 -14.15
C GLY A 115 -10.63 20.35 -13.27
N ASN A 116 -9.66 19.44 -13.39
CA ASN A 116 -9.48 18.32 -12.49
C ASN A 116 -8.32 18.57 -11.53
N VAL A 117 -8.40 17.98 -10.35
CA VAL A 117 -7.40 18.11 -9.29
C VAL A 117 -6.79 16.75 -9.00
N PHE A 118 -5.45 16.70 -9.02
CA PHE A 118 -4.65 15.53 -8.72
C PHE A 118 -3.68 15.82 -7.57
N LEU A 119 -3.59 14.89 -6.61
CA LEU A 119 -2.59 14.95 -5.53
C LEU A 119 -1.57 13.84 -5.75
N HIS A 120 -0.33 14.20 -6.01
CA HIS A 120 0.78 13.26 -6.16
C HIS A 120 1.34 12.91 -4.79
N LEU A 121 1.32 11.63 -4.46
CA LEU A 121 1.64 11.11 -3.13
C LEU A 121 2.81 10.13 -3.16
N GLY A 122 3.57 10.09 -2.08
CA GLY A 122 4.66 9.14 -1.89
C GLY A 122 4.35 8.07 -0.86
N ALA A 123 4.98 6.90 -1.06
CA ALA A 123 4.98 5.79 -0.11
C ALA A 123 3.59 5.35 0.37
N VAL A 124 2.64 5.24 -0.58
CA VAL A 124 1.25 4.86 -0.31
C VAL A 124 1.10 3.37 0.00
N ASP A 125 0.05 3.02 0.76
CA ASP A 125 -0.29 1.65 1.17
C ASP A 125 -1.75 1.29 0.85
N LEU A 126 -2.24 1.74 -0.31
CA LEU A 126 -3.61 1.51 -0.79
C LEU A 126 -3.60 0.75 -2.12
N VAL A 127 -4.62 -0.08 -2.31
CA VAL A 127 -4.86 -0.75 -3.60
C VAL A 127 -5.32 0.29 -4.62
N ASP A 128 -4.98 0.06 -5.88
CA ASP A 128 -5.46 0.86 -7.00
C ASP A 128 -7.00 0.91 -7.05
N GLY A 129 -7.57 2.08 -7.30
CA GLY A 129 -9.01 2.28 -7.35
C GLY A 129 -9.69 2.44 -5.98
N THR A 130 -8.94 2.43 -4.86
CA THR A 130 -9.54 2.60 -3.53
C THR A 130 -10.25 3.95 -3.39
N PRO A 131 -11.54 3.96 -2.95
CA PRO A 131 -12.29 5.19 -2.74
C PRO A 131 -11.83 5.94 -1.49
N ILE A 132 -11.59 7.25 -1.66
CA ILE A 132 -11.21 8.18 -0.59
C ILE A 132 -12.43 8.98 -0.17
N PHE A 133 -12.70 9.05 1.14
CA PHE A 133 -13.86 9.75 1.70
C PHE A 133 -13.52 11.11 2.31
N ASP A 134 -12.26 11.29 2.76
CA ASP A 134 -11.80 12.55 3.32
C ASP A 134 -10.28 12.69 3.22
N ILE A 135 -9.82 13.93 3.16
CA ILE A 135 -8.41 14.31 3.13
C ILE A 135 -8.20 15.39 4.17
N LYS A 136 -7.24 15.18 5.08
CA LYS A 136 -6.90 16.17 6.10
C LYS A 136 -5.39 16.43 6.09
N PRO A 137 -4.95 17.67 6.32
CA PRO A 137 -3.53 17.94 6.53
C PRO A 137 -3.02 17.25 7.80
N TYR A 138 -1.79 16.74 7.75
CA TYR A 138 -1.09 16.27 8.93
C TYR A 138 -0.52 17.46 9.71
N ILE A 139 -0.82 17.52 10.99
CA ILE A 139 -0.39 18.61 11.87
C ILE A 139 0.55 18.03 12.94
N ALA A 140 1.85 18.28 12.80
CA ALA A 140 2.87 17.60 13.57
C ALA A 140 2.69 17.70 15.10
N TYR A 141 2.34 18.85 15.64
CA TYR A 141 2.16 19.02 17.08
C TYR A 141 0.92 18.31 17.64
N ALA A 142 -0.08 18.04 16.80
CA ALA A 142 -1.33 17.39 17.19
C ALA A 142 -1.32 15.88 16.89
N ASP A 143 -0.65 15.46 15.80
CA ASP A 143 -0.72 14.11 15.28
C ASP A 143 0.51 13.24 15.65
N SER A 144 1.60 13.86 16.13
CA SER A 144 2.83 13.16 16.46
C SER A 144 2.98 12.95 17.97
N GLU A 145 3.15 11.69 18.38
CA GLU A 145 3.51 11.33 19.75
C GLU A 145 4.75 10.40 19.71
N PRO A 146 5.95 10.97 19.79
CA PRO A 146 7.19 10.21 19.65
C PRO A 146 7.39 9.11 20.69
N ASN A 147 6.80 9.26 21.88
CA ASN A 147 6.92 8.30 22.99
C ASN A 147 5.74 7.33 23.09
N ALA A 148 4.87 7.29 22.07
CA ALA A 148 3.71 6.40 22.07
C ALA A 148 4.13 4.93 22.17
N GLN A 149 3.43 4.19 23.02
CA GLN A 149 3.56 2.74 23.11
C GLN A 149 2.70 2.09 22.04
N SER A 150 3.30 1.27 21.17
CA SER A 150 2.64 0.63 20.05
C SER A 150 2.59 -0.90 20.16
N SER A 151 2.72 -1.46 21.37
CA SER A 151 2.63 -2.89 21.65
C SER A 151 3.50 -3.71 20.68
N PHE A 152 2.93 -4.75 20.04
CA PHE A 152 3.61 -5.60 19.05
C PHE A 152 4.07 -4.86 17.79
N ALA A 153 3.69 -3.62 17.60
CA ALA A 153 4.01 -2.80 16.43
C ALA A 153 4.99 -1.65 16.75
N GLN A 154 5.75 -1.73 17.86
CA GLN A 154 6.68 -0.68 18.29
C GLN A 154 7.77 -0.44 17.25
N GLU A 155 8.34 -1.49 16.72
CA GLU A 155 9.43 -1.40 15.74
C GLU A 155 8.93 -1.50 14.30
N LYS A 156 9.61 -0.80 13.38
CA LYS A 156 9.42 -1.02 11.95
C LYS A 156 9.75 -2.49 11.63
N PRO A 157 8.92 -3.19 10.80
CA PRO A 157 9.24 -4.57 10.43
C PRO A 157 10.58 -4.63 9.71
N PRO A 158 11.45 -5.58 10.05
CA PRO A 158 12.71 -5.76 9.34
C PRO A 158 12.46 -6.20 7.90
N VAL A 159 13.43 -5.92 7.03
CA VAL A 159 13.51 -6.54 5.70
C VAL A 159 13.61 -8.05 5.87
N LYS A 160 12.71 -8.80 5.21
CA LYS A 160 12.60 -10.24 5.39
C LYS A 160 13.32 -11.04 4.33
N LEU A 161 13.37 -10.53 3.12
CA LEU A 161 13.88 -11.23 1.96
C LEU A 161 14.97 -10.41 1.25
N THR A 162 16.03 -11.09 0.82
CA THR A 162 16.94 -10.57 -0.20
C THR A 162 16.32 -10.80 -1.57
N VAL A 163 16.45 -9.86 -2.50
CA VAL A 163 15.84 -9.92 -3.83
C VAL A 163 16.91 -9.93 -4.90
N GLU A 164 16.92 -10.98 -5.69
CA GLU A 164 17.76 -11.12 -6.89
C GLU A 164 16.90 -11.12 -8.15
N PHE A 165 17.49 -10.80 -9.27
CA PHE A 165 16.83 -10.82 -10.59
C PHE A 165 17.65 -11.72 -11.51
N THR A 166 16.98 -12.58 -12.27
CA THR A 166 17.63 -13.31 -13.38
C THR A 166 18.08 -12.33 -14.44
N GLU A 167 18.98 -12.73 -15.33
CA GLU A 167 19.44 -11.87 -16.44
C GLU A 167 18.27 -11.50 -17.38
N GLN A 168 17.33 -12.42 -17.59
CA GLN A 168 16.10 -12.15 -18.33
C GLN A 168 15.27 -11.05 -17.65
N ALA A 169 15.04 -11.16 -16.34
CA ALA A 169 14.29 -10.17 -15.59
C ALA A 169 14.99 -8.81 -15.55
N LYS A 170 16.32 -8.76 -15.38
CA LYS A 170 17.10 -7.51 -15.45
C LYS A 170 16.94 -6.80 -16.79
N SER A 171 17.05 -7.55 -17.89
CA SER A 171 16.87 -7.01 -19.23
C SER A 171 15.45 -6.49 -19.46
N ALA A 172 14.44 -7.21 -18.93
CA ALA A 172 13.04 -6.83 -19.02
C ALA A 172 12.75 -5.55 -18.22
N VAL A 173 13.28 -5.42 -17.01
CA VAL A 173 13.17 -4.20 -16.17
C VAL A 173 13.82 -3.02 -16.88
N LYS A 174 15.06 -3.15 -17.31
CA LYS A 174 15.80 -2.06 -17.96
C LYS A 174 15.04 -1.42 -19.12
N LYS A 175 14.39 -2.23 -19.96
CA LYS A 175 13.54 -1.73 -21.05
C LYS A 175 12.31 -0.96 -20.57
N ARG A 176 11.79 -1.27 -19.40
CA ARG A 176 10.59 -0.66 -18.83
C ARG A 176 10.89 0.58 -17.98
N GLU A 177 12.12 0.69 -17.49
CA GLU A 177 12.56 1.83 -16.68
C GLU A 177 12.59 3.15 -17.47
N GLU A 178 12.62 3.12 -18.80
CA GLU A 178 12.41 4.32 -19.63
C GLU A 178 11.06 5.00 -19.37
N LYS A 179 10.02 4.20 -19.12
CA LYS A 179 8.64 4.67 -18.84
C LYS A 179 8.29 4.66 -17.37
N ARG A 180 8.96 3.84 -16.57
CA ARG A 180 8.73 3.66 -15.14
C ARG A 180 10.06 3.74 -14.38
N PRO A 181 10.58 4.96 -14.16
CA PRO A 181 11.84 5.14 -13.43
C PRO A 181 11.84 4.38 -12.08
N HIS A 182 12.97 3.79 -11.73
CA HIS A 182 13.16 3.03 -10.47
C HIS A 182 12.33 1.75 -10.34
N LEU A 183 11.81 1.18 -11.42
CA LEU A 183 10.99 -0.04 -11.39
C LEU A 183 11.68 -1.20 -10.68
N SER A 184 12.98 -1.41 -10.91
CA SER A 184 13.77 -2.46 -10.22
C SER A 184 13.80 -2.27 -8.71
N ARG A 185 14.02 -1.03 -8.26
CA ARG A 185 14.04 -0.68 -6.84
C ARG A 185 12.67 -0.86 -6.21
N PHE A 186 11.62 -0.40 -6.90
CA PHE A 186 10.24 -0.59 -6.47
C PHE A 186 9.87 -2.07 -6.29
N ILE A 187 10.11 -2.93 -7.30
CA ILE A 187 9.86 -4.37 -7.20
C ILE A 187 10.64 -4.99 -6.04
N ARG A 188 11.91 -4.62 -5.86
CA ARG A 188 12.74 -5.06 -4.74
C ARG A 188 12.09 -4.70 -3.40
N GLN A 189 11.74 -3.44 -3.18
CA GLN A 189 11.12 -2.97 -1.94
C GLN A 189 9.83 -3.70 -1.60
N VAL A 190 8.99 -4.00 -2.60
CA VAL A 190 7.75 -4.77 -2.40
C VAL A 190 8.05 -6.21 -1.97
N LEU A 191 8.98 -6.90 -2.66
CA LEU A 191 9.32 -8.29 -2.36
C LEU A 191 10.07 -8.45 -1.03
N GLU A 192 10.87 -7.47 -0.62
CA GLU A 192 11.56 -7.41 0.67
C GLU A 192 10.60 -7.48 1.86
N GLN A 193 9.32 -7.10 1.68
CA GLN A 193 8.28 -7.20 2.72
C GLN A 193 7.71 -8.61 2.87
N ASP A 194 8.10 -9.57 2.03
CA ASP A 194 7.55 -10.92 1.94
C ASP A 194 6.02 -10.94 1.77
N PRO A 195 5.53 -10.73 0.55
CA PRO A 195 4.09 -10.65 0.26
C PRO A 195 3.35 -11.98 0.46
N ARG A 196 4.06 -13.09 0.73
CA ARG A 196 3.45 -14.39 0.98
C ARG A 196 2.55 -14.38 2.22
N PRO A 197 1.53 -15.24 2.26
CA PRO A 197 0.76 -15.49 3.48
C PRO A 197 1.68 -15.87 4.66
N ALA A 198 1.36 -15.41 5.88
CA ALA A 198 2.22 -15.60 7.05
C ALA A 198 2.62 -17.06 7.31
N TYR A 199 1.74 -18.03 7.03
CA TYR A 199 2.02 -19.46 7.22
C TYR A 199 3.05 -20.03 6.22
N GLN A 200 3.35 -19.31 5.14
CA GLN A 200 4.37 -19.67 4.14
C GLN A 200 5.71 -18.97 4.36
N GLN A 201 5.74 -17.91 5.17
CA GLN A 201 6.96 -17.14 5.42
C GLN A 201 8.00 -17.99 6.18
N GLY A 202 9.28 -17.80 5.85
CA GLY A 202 10.37 -18.57 6.44
C GLY A 202 10.44 -20.05 6.02
N LYS A 203 9.66 -20.47 5.01
CA LYS A 203 9.68 -21.85 4.50
C LYS A 203 10.22 -21.90 3.07
N PRO A 204 10.93 -23.00 2.70
CA PRO A 204 11.29 -23.24 1.31
C PRO A 204 10.03 -23.41 0.46
N SER A 205 10.08 -23.07 -0.82
CA SER A 205 8.96 -23.23 -1.74
C SER A 205 9.48 -23.27 -3.17
N ASP A 206 9.05 -24.27 -3.92
CA ASP A 206 9.32 -24.37 -5.37
C ASP A 206 8.24 -23.67 -6.21
N ARG A 207 7.26 -23.06 -5.54
CA ARG A 207 6.16 -22.37 -6.20
C ARG A 207 6.63 -21.11 -6.88
N ILE A 208 6.17 -20.89 -8.12
CA ILE A 208 6.24 -19.60 -8.80
C ILE A 208 5.02 -18.77 -8.40
N TYR A 209 5.27 -17.56 -7.92
CA TYR A 209 4.27 -16.57 -7.55
C TYR A 209 4.17 -15.53 -8.66
N GLY A 210 2.99 -15.00 -8.89
CA GLY A 210 2.73 -13.82 -9.71
C GLY A 210 2.29 -12.66 -8.83
N MET A 211 2.62 -11.44 -9.24
CA MET A 211 2.21 -10.22 -8.55
C MET A 211 1.99 -9.11 -9.58
N SER A 212 0.78 -8.56 -9.59
CA SER A 212 0.41 -7.44 -10.48
C SER A 212 0.84 -6.11 -9.91
N LEU A 213 1.79 -5.45 -10.58
CA LEU A 213 2.32 -4.13 -10.26
C LEU A 213 2.28 -3.24 -11.50
N TYR A 214 1.63 -2.07 -11.43
CA TYR A 214 1.32 -1.24 -12.59
C TYR A 214 0.59 -2.04 -13.67
N GLU A 215 1.11 -2.05 -14.87
CA GLU A 215 0.67 -2.84 -16.02
C GLU A 215 1.44 -4.15 -16.21
N PHE A 216 2.14 -4.62 -15.17
CA PHE A 216 3.03 -5.79 -15.25
C PHE A 216 2.65 -6.89 -14.27
N ASN A 217 2.76 -8.13 -14.71
CA ASN A 217 2.81 -9.31 -13.86
C ASN A 217 4.27 -9.67 -13.58
N VAL A 218 4.69 -9.54 -12.33
CA VAL A 218 6.04 -9.89 -11.85
C VAL A 218 6.02 -11.32 -11.35
N LYS A 219 6.71 -12.23 -12.03
CA LYS A 219 6.86 -13.64 -11.60
C LYS A 219 8.13 -13.80 -10.78
N TRP A 220 8.00 -14.46 -9.64
CA TRP A 220 9.10 -14.67 -8.70
C TRP A 220 8.93 -15.98 -7.94
N ARG A 221 10.03 -16.47 -7.34
CA ARG A 221 10.06 -17.67 -6.49
C ARG A 221 11.04 -17.50 -5.34
N ILE A 222 10.96 -18.38 -4.34
CA ILE A 222 12.05 -18.53 -3.38
C ILE A 222 13.23 -19.21 -4.09
N LYS A 223 14.41 -18.66 -3.97
CA LYS A 223 15.63 -19.23 -4.58
C LYS A 223 15.91 -20.61 -3.97
N ALA A 224 16.15 -21.59 -4.82
CA ALA A 224 16.41 -22.96 -4.38
C ALA A 224 17.53 -23.03 -3.32
N GLY A 225 17.33 -23.84 -2.29
CA GLY A 225 18.27 -23.98 -1.17
C GLY A 225 18.23 -22.84 -0.16
N THR A 226 17.30 -21.89 -0.26
CA THR A 226 17.14 -20.77 0.67
C THR A 226 15.72 -20.66 1.21
N VAL A 227 15.52 -19.84 2.23
CA VAL A 227 14.18 -19.48 2.75
C VAL A 227 13.95 -17.97 2.79
N ASN A 228 15.01 -17.20 2.61
CA ASN A 228 15.05 -15.74 2.76
C ASN A 228 15.58 -15.00 1.52
N CYS A 229 15.74 -15.69 0.39
CA CYS A 229 16.11 -15.08 -0.88
C CYS A 229 15.04 -15.35 -1.92
N VAL A 230 14.59 -14.32 -2.63
CA VAL A 230 13.70 -14.44 -3.78
C VAL A 230 14.44 -14.13 -5.06
N GLU A 231 14.05 -14.83 -6.11
CA GLU A 231 14.51 -14.61 -7.46
C GLU A 231 13.34 -14.14 -8.33
N VAL A 232 13.44 -12.93 -8.88
CA VAL A 232 12.52 -12.43 -9.91
C VAL A 232 12.91 -13.06 -11.24
N ILE A 233 12.00 -13.85 -11.80
CA ILE A 233 12.26 -14.68 -13.00
C ILE A 233 11.83 -13.96 -14.27
N GLU A 234 10.70 -13.29 -14.24
CA GLU A 234 10.08 -12.72 -15.43
C GLU A 234 9.21 -11.51 -15.11
N ILE A 235 9.10 -10.58 -16.04
CA ILE A 235 8.18 -9.44 -15.97
C ILE A 235 7.47 -9.34 -17.31
N GLU A 236 6.20 -9.69 -17.30
CA GLU A 236 5.31 -9.66 -18.47
C GLU A 236 4.37 -8.46 -18.38
N LYS A 237 3.72 -8.10 -19.48
CA LYS A 237 2.58 -7.18 -19.44
C LYS A 237 1.40 -7.94 -18.80
N ASP A 238 0.71 -7.30 -17.88
CA ASP A 238 -0.52 -7.87 -17.30
C ASP A 238 -1.60 -8.01 -18.38
N LYS A 239 -2.42 -9.03 -18.28
CA LYS A 239 -3.44 -9.35 -19.31
C LYS A 239 -4.67 -8.48 -19.16
#